data_88174f60d402d9547535e48df82cfaa1
#
_entry.id   88174f60d402d9547535e48df82cfaa1
#
_cell.length_a   1.000
_cell.length_b   1.000
_cell.length_c   1.000
_cell.angle_alpha   90.00
_cell.angle_beta   90.00
_cell.angle_gamma   90.00
#
_symmetry.space_group_name_H-M   'P 1'
#
loop_
_entity.id
_entity.type
_entity.pdbx_description
1 polymer ?
#
loop_
_entity_poly.entity_id
_entity_poly.type
_entity_poly.pdbx_seq_one_letter_code
_entity_poly.pdbx_strand_id
1 'polypeptide(L)'
;MVITLDRKKRPLGYCTPKRARQLIGKGRACVYRYYPFTVILKDADSRTACPQHDYNIKIDPGTSHTGIAVTDGDRVVLYLKLEHRGGMVSSNLKSRKGVRRNRRSRETIYRRCKLRKSGSYETPREEGWLPPSIRSILGNILHSVKTLTRLLGPARISLELVKFDTQLLENPDVEGLGYQRGTLYGYEIRSYLMEKYQHTCQYCAGKSGDRALEWEHMLPKSRGGSDRVKNATLACRTCNHEKGNLTPQEWLSSLEAKKNLSELDRERIRCIQRLLEGRKNGQSLRYAAWANSMRWKLYRELSGLSMDGKVTAGTGGRTAYNRHVLGIPKDHHLDALCCCDVPGKSYRDAVQPVLSIKAMGRGSRLLGHVNQCGIITVKYRNHHKLFFGEQFSPFSSL
;
A
#
# COMPACT_ATOMS: atom_id res chain seq x y z
N MET A 1 -10.35 2.61 20.83
CA MET A 1 -11.80 2.73 21.19
C MET A 1 -12.54 1.46 20.82
N VAL A 2 -13.77 1.25 21.35
CA VAL A 2 -14.63 0.08 21.07
C VAL A 2 -15.88 0.57 20.35
N ILE A 3 -16.17 0.01 19.18
CA ILE A 3 -17.33 0.39 18.38
C ILE A 3 -18.60 -0.20 19.02
N THR A 4 -19.68 0.57 19.05
CA THR A 4 -20.96 0.16 19.65
C THR A 4 -22.07 0.18 18.61
N LEU A 5 -22.87 -0.89 18.61
CA LEU A 5 -24.03 -1.05 17.75
C LEU A 5 -25.29 -1.24 18.60
N ASP A 6 -26.43 -0.91 18.02
CA ASP A 6 -27.73 -1.23 18.62
C ASP A 6 -28.10 -2.71 18.39
N ARG A 7 -29.23 -3.13 18.95
CA ARG A 7 -29.80 -4.48 18.82
C ARG A 7 -30.02 -4.87 17.32
N LYS A 8 -30.26 -3.89 16.45
CA LYS A 8 -30.49 -4.08 15.02
C LYS A 8 -29.18 -3.93 14.20
N LYS A 9 -28.02 -3.91 14.87
CA LYS A 9 -26.68 -3.73 14.28
C LYS A 9 -26.47 -2.37 13.58
N ARG A 10 -27.21 -1.34 13.98
CA ARG A 10 -27.02 0.03 13.50
C ARG A 10 -25.98 0.74 14.35
N PRO A 11 -25.17 1.64 13.77
CA PRO A 11 -24.14 2.38 14.50
C PRO A 11 -24.71 3.23 15.64
N LEU A 12 -24.07 3.17 16.81
CA LEU A 12 -24.33 4.03 17.96
C LEU A 12 -23.13 4.92 18.29
N GLY A 13 -21.97 4.69 17.63
CA GLY A 13 -20.74 5.38 17.91
C GLY A 13 -19.68 4.47 18.54
N TYR A 14 -18.97 4.99 19.54
CA TYR A 14 -17.91 4.23 20.21
C TYR A 14 -17.86 4.52 21.70
N CYS A 15 -17.21 3.65 22.47
CA CYS A 15 -16.96 3.84 23.90
C CYS A 15 -15.52 3.45 24.27
N THR A 16 -15.15 3.79 25.52
CA THR A 16 -13.84 3.36 26.05
C THR A 16 -13.83 1.84 26.30
N PRO A 17 -12.65 1.18 26.26
CA PRO A 17 -12.54 -0.24 26.59
C PRO A 17 -13.04 -0.58 28.01
N LYS A 18 -12.84 0.34 28.98
CA LYS A 18 -13.35 0.20 30.34
C LYS A 18 -14.88 0.13 30.36
N ARG A 19 -15.52 1.04 29.62
CA ARG A 19 -17.01 1.06 29.55
C ARG A 19 -17.55 -0.19 28.87
N ALA A 20 -16.92 -0.63 27.79
CA ALA A 20 -17.31 -1.86 27.08
C ALA A 20 -17.26 -3.08 28.02
N ARG A 21 -16.19 -3.24 28.81
CA ARG A 21 -16.04 -4.32 29.78
C ARG A 21 -17.14 -4.28 30.84
N GLN A 22 -17.47 -3.10 31.37
CA GLN A 22 -18.56 -2.91 32.33
C GLN A 22 -19.92 -3.31 31.75
N LEU A 23 -20.20 -2.93 30.49
CA LEU A 23 -21.46 -3.26 29.82
C LEU A 23 -21.60 -4.77 29.58
N ILE A 24 -20.51 -5.42 29.18
CA ILE A 24 -20.44 -6.86 28.95
C ILE A 24 -20.63 -7.59 30.30
N GLY A 25 -19.90 -7.19 31.35
CA GLY A 25 -20.00 -7.80 32.67
C GLY A 25 -21.39 -7.67 33.30
N LYS A 26 -22.12 -6.58 33.05
CA LYS A 26 -23.52 -6.37 33.44
C LYS A 26 -24.53 -7.08 32.52
N GLY A 27 -24.09 -7.85 31.53
CA GLY A 27 -24.98 -8.55 30.59
C GLY A 27 -25.73 -7.64 29.59
N ARG A 28 -25.49 -6.30 29.62
CA ARG A 28 -26.15 -5.29 28.78
C ARG A 28 -25.57 -5.22 27.35
N ALA A 29 -24.36 -5.77 27.13
CA ALA A 29 -23.73 -5.84 25.82
C ALA A 29 -23.22 -7.26 25.52
N CYS A 30 -23.11 -7.59 24.26
CA CYS A 30 -22.43 -8.79 23.80
C CYS A 30 -21.41 -8.46 22.70
N VAL A 31 -20.35 -9.27 22.59
CA VAL A 31 -19.35 -9.13 21.56
C VAL A 31 -19.94 -9.51 20.21
N TYR A 32 -19.88 -8.61 19.28
CA TYR A 32 -20.31 -8.82 17.89
C TYR A 32 -19.16 -9.20 16.97
N ARG A 33 -18.04 -8.54 17.16
CA ARG A 33 -16.86 -8.72 16.31
C ARG A 33 -15.58 -8.43 17.09
N TYR A 34 -14.54 -9.23 16.86
CA TYR A 34 -13.24 -9.02 17.50
C TYR A 34 -12.38 -7.98 16.78
N TYR A 35 -12.46 -7.86 15.44
CA TYR A 35 -11.60 -6.97 14.66
C TYR A 35 -12.39 -6.20 13.59
N PRO A 36 -12.54 -4.87 13.68
CA PRO A 36 -12.31 -4.04 14.86
C PRO A 36 -13.26 -4.45 15.99
N PHE A 37 -12.81 -4.30 17.24
CA PHE A 37 -13.59 -4.76 18.38
C PHE A 37 -14.90 -3.97 18.49
N THR A 38 -16.00 -4.70 18.40
CA THR A 38 -17.34 -4.14 18.28
C THR A 38 -18.29 -4.90 19.20
N VAL A 39 -19.13 -4.17 19.93
CA VAL A 39 -20.14 -4.72 20.82
C VAL A 39 -21.54 -4.28 20.40
N ILE A 40 -22.52 -5.15 20.65
CA ILE A 40 -23.95 -4.83 20.50
C ILE A 40 -24.51 -4.54 21.88
N LEU A 41 -25.19 -3.41 22.02
CA LEU A 41 -26.00 -3.08 23.21
C LEU A 41 -27.37 -3.70 23.07
N LYS A 42 -27.78 -4.49 24.08
CA LYS A 42 -29.03 -5.23 24.06
C LYS A 42 -30.26 -4.35 24.37
N ASP A 43 -30.02 -3.26 25.08
CA ASP A 43 -31.01 -2.33 25.61
C ASP A 43 -31.05 -0.98 24.86
N ALA A 44 -30.26 -0.82 23.80
CA ALA A 44 -30.25 0.39 23.01
C ALA A 44 -30.97 0.21 21.65
N ASP A 45 -31.81 1.19 21.32
CA ASP A 45 -32.36 1.35 19.96
C ASP A 45 -31.93 2.70 19.40
N SER A 46 -31.39 2.74 18.23
CA SER A 46 -30.91 3.96 17.54
C SER A 46 -32.01 4.95 17.16
N ARG A 47 -33.25 4.68 17.49
CA ARG A 47 -34.35 5.68 17.40
C ARG A 47 -34.20 6.81 18.41
N THR A 48 -33.51 6.57 19.53
CA THR A 48 -33.11 7.60 20.49
C THR A 48 -31.87 8.30 19.89
N ALA A 49 -31.90 9.65 19.86
CA ALA A 49 -30.89 10.49 19.21
C ALA A 49 -29.47 9.98 19.43
N CYS A 50 -28.87 9.47 18.34
CA CYS A 50 -27.46 9.09 18.34
C CYS A 50 -26.61 10.37 18.38
N PRO A 51 -25.54 10.46 19.16
CA PRO A 51 -24.63 11.60 19.10
C PRO A 51 -24.18 11.80 17.65
N GLN A 52 -24.23 13.04 17.18
CA GLN A 52 -23.80 13.36 15.84
C GLN A 52 -22.26 13.32 15.82
N HIS A 53 -21.70 12.27 15.27
CA HIS A 53 -20.26 12.10 15.10
C HIS A 53 -19.79 12.71 13.78
N ASP A 54 -18.64 13.37 13.81
CA ASP A 54 -17.96 13.92 12.62
C ASP A 54 -16.83 12.99 12.19
N TYR A 55 -17.19 11.80 11.70
CA TYR A 55 -16.21 10.83 11.27
C TYR A 55 -15.51 11.23 9.99
N ASN A 56 -14.16 11.08 10.00
CA ASN A 56 -13.33 11.19 8.82
C ASN A 56 -12.43 9.95 8.70
N ILE A 57 -12.57 9.22 7.61
CA ILE A 57 -11.73 8.07 7.27
C ILE A 57 -10.60 8.58 6.38
N LYS A 58 -9.39 8.62 6.91
CA LYS A 58 -8.19 9.11 6.25
C LYS A 58 -7.35 7.95 5.76
N ILE A 59 -6.89 8.00 4.53
CA ILE A 59 -6.26 6.88 3.83
C ILE A 59 -4.94 7.32 3.20
N ASP A 60 -3.86 6.61 3.56
CA ASP A 60 -2.55 6.63 2.87
C ASP A 60 -2.38 5.33 2.07
N PRO A 61 -2.66 5.33 0.75
CA PRO A 61 -2.60 4.13 -0.07
C PRO A 61 -1.17 3.80 -0.49
N GLY A 62 -0.65 2.66 -0.06
CA GLY A 62 0.67 2.14 -0.47
C GLY A 62 0.59 0.83 -1.25
N THR A 63 1.71 0.43 -1.85
CA THR A 63 1.81 -0.80 -2.66
C THR A 63 1.84 -2.07 -1.82
N SER A 64 2.53 -2.03 -0.68
CA SER A 64 2.67 -3.15 0.25
C SER A 64 1.74 -3.00 1.44
N HIS A 65 1.60 -1.79 1.95
CA HIS A 65 0.76 -1.46 3.07
C HIS A 65 -0.09 -0.23 2.76
N THR A 66 -1.27 -0.15 3.33
CA THR A 66 -2.11 1.04 3.35
C THR A 66 -2.41 1.38 4.79
N GLY A 67 -2.14 2.63 5.17
CA GLY A 67 -2.56 3.19 6.44
C GLY A 67 -3.99 3.71 6.35
N ILE A 68 -4.78 3.46 7.41
CA ILE A 68 -6.09 4.09 7.59
C ILE A 68 -6.18 4.61 9.01
N ALA A 69 -6.56 5.89 9.15
CA ALA A 69 -6.88 6.50 10.42
C ALA A 69 -8.34 6.95 10.42
N VAL A 70 -9.07 6.65 11.48
CA VAL A 70 -10.43 7.14 11.67
C VAL A 70 -10.43 8.17 12.78
N THR A 71 -10.91 9.36 12.47
CA THR A 71 -11.05 10.44 13.45
C THR A 71 -12.50 10.85 13.62
N ASP A 72 -12.84 11.39 14.79
CA ASP A 72 -14.09 12.06 15.11
C ASP A 72 -13.73 13.48 15.58
N GLY A 73 -13.87 14.44 14.67
CA GLY A 73 -13.34 15.79 14.87
C GLY A 73 -11.81 15.79 15.08
N ASP A 74 -11.38 16.10 16.31
CA ASP A 74 -9.99 16.12 16.75
C ASP A 74 -9.52 14.87 17.52
N ARG A 75 -10.41 13.89 17.69
CA ARG A 75 -10.10 12.65 18.40
C ARG A 75 -9.82 11.50 17.44
N VAL A 76 -8.77 10.73 17.72
CA VAL A 76 -8.51 9.49 17.02
C VAL A 76 -9.36 8.36 17.60
N VAL A 77 -10.12 7.69 16.74
CA VAL A 77 -10.99 6.56 17.10
C VAL A 77 -10.28 5.23 16.88
N LEU A 78 -9.61 5.05 15.73
CA LEU A 78 -9.05 3.77 15.34
C LEU A 78 -7.92 3.97 14.31
N TYR A 79 -6.89 3.10 14.40
CA TYR A 79 -5.88 2.92 13.35
C TYR A 79 -5.95 1.53 12.75
N LEU A 80 -5.81 1.46 11.43
CA LEU A 80 -5.62 0.22 10.70
C LEU A 80 -4.37 0.30 9.83
N LYS A 81 -3.66 -0.82 9.73
CA LYS A 81 -2.57 -1.04 8.79
C LYS A 81 -2.90 -2.27 7.95
N LEU A 82 -3.19 -2.05 6.68
CA LEU A 82 -3.54 -3.12 5.74
C LEU A 82 -2.26 -3.62 5.05
N GLU A 83 -1.93 -4.88 5.23
CA GLU A 83 -0.87 -5.56 4.47
C GLU A 83 -1.46 -6.17 3.19
N HIS A 84 -0.97 -5.75 2.04
CA HIS A 84 -1.47 -6.17 0.75
C HIS A 84 -0.74 -7.39 0.19
N ARG A 85 -1.46 -8.22 -0.53
CA ARG A 85 -0.92 -9.39 -1.22
C ARG A 85 -0.58 -9.15 -2.71
N GLY A 86 -0.51 -7.91 -3.16
CA GLY A 86 -0.26 -7.56 -4.57
C GLY A 86 1.01 -8.19 -5.13
N GLY A 87 2.10 -8.21 -4.35
CA GLY A 87 3.35 -8.88 -4.71
C GLY A 87 3.17 -10.39 -4.89
N MET A 88 2.48 -11.06 -3.96
CA MET A 88 2.16 -12.50 -4.05
C MET A 88 1.29 -12.81 -5.27
N VAL A 89 0.28 -12.00 -5.56
CA VAL A 89 -0.55 -12.14 -6.77
C VAL A 89 0.29 -12.05 -8.04
N SER A 90 1.19 -11.06 -8.10
CA SER A 90 2.10 -10.89 -9.25
C SER A 90 3.04 -12.09 -9.41
N SER A 91 3.63 -12.60 -8.32
CA SER A 91 4.49 -13.79 -8.33
C SER A 91 3.75 -15.02 -8.80
N ASN A 92 2.54 -15.28 -8.27
CA ASN A 92 1.70 -16.40 -8.67
C ASN A 92 1.31 -16.35 -10.16
N LEU A 93 1.07 -15.15 -10.70
CA LEU A 93 0.79 -14.98 -12.14
C LEU A 93 2.03 -15.30 -12.99
N LYS A 94 3.24 -14.92 -12.55
CA LYS A 94 4.49 -15.29 -13.23
C LYS A 94 4.71 -16.79 -13.22
N SER A 95 4.51 -17.46 -12.08
CA SER A 95 4.61 -18.93 -11.97
C SER A 95 3.63 -19.63 -12.91
N ARG A 96 2.36 -19.19 -12.94
CA ARG A 96 1.36 -19.71 -13.89
C ARG A 96 1.76 -19.52 -15.35
N LYS A 97 2.38 -18.36 -15.67
CA LYS A 97 2.90 -18.12 -17.02
C LYS A 97 4.02 -19.11 -17.36
N GLY A 98 4.94 -19.39 -16.44
CA GLY A 98 6.00 -20.40 -16.57
C GLY A 98 5.45 -21.79 -16.81
N VAL A 99 4.49 -22.25 -15.98
CA VAL A 99 3.82 -23.54 -16.12
C VAL A 99 3.15 -23.68 -17.49
N ARG A 100 2.44 -22.64 -17.95
CA ARG A 100 1.79 -22.64 -19.28
C ARG A 100 2.83 -22.71 -20.41
N ARG A 101 3.95 -21.98 -20.30
CA ARG A 101 5.04 -22.03 -21.27
C ARG A 101 5.62 -23.43 -21.36
N ASN A 102 5.98 -24.04 -20.22
CA ASN A 102 6.53 -25.37 -20.14
C ASN A 102 5.55 -26.44 -20.69
N ARG A 103 4.25 -26.33 -20.37
CA ARG A 103 3.24 -27.24 -20.95
C ARG A 103 3.15 -27.14 -22.48
N ARG A 104 3.29 -25.95 -23.05
CA ARG A 104 3.28 -25.73 -24.49
C ARG A 104 4.51 -26.31 -25.18
N SER A 105 5.68 -26.18 -24.54
CA SER A 105 6.95 -26.67 -25.12
C SER A 105 7.09 -28.19 -25.12
N ARG A 106 6.25 -28.92 -24.36
CA ARG A 106 6.27 -30.39 -24.29
C ARG A 106 5.44 -31.09 -25.36
N GLU A 107 4.85 -30.37 -26.31
CA GLU A 107 4.06 -30.84 -27.42
C GLU A 107 2.96 -31.89 -27.07
N THR A 108 2.63 -32.02 -25.78
CA THR A 108 1.55 -32.92 -25.32
C THR A 108 0.21 -32.23 -25.47
N ILE A 109 -0.71 -32.88 -26.11
CA ILE A 109 -2.13 -32.56 -26.36
C ILE A 109 -2.50 -31.09 -26.29
N TYR A 110 -2.70 -30.50 -27.45
CA TYR A 110 -3.09 -29.11 -27.60
C TYR A 110 -4.57 -28.86 -27.37
N ARG A 111 -4.90 -27.94 -26.46
CA ARG A 111 -6.08 -27.11 -26.70
C ARG A 111 -5.70 -26.13 -27.81
N ARG A 112 -6.37 -26.20 -28.97
CA ARG A 112 -6.22 -25.21 -30.04
C ARG A 112 -6.25 -23.82 -29.44
N CYS A 113 -5.22 -22.99 -29.76
CA CYS A 113 -5.29 -21.58 -29.45
C CYS A 113 -6.58 -21.02 -30.02
N LYS A 114 -7.44 -20.45 -29.18
CA LYS A 114 -8.59 -19.70 -29.66
C LYS A 114 -8.04 -18.46 -30.35
N LEU A 115 -7.76 -18.58 -31.64
CA LEU A 115 -7.44 -17.45 -32.49
C LEU A 115 -8.66 -16.53 -32.51
N ARG A 116 -8.47 -15.28 -32.22
CA ARG A 116 -9.52 -14.28 -32.43
C ARG A 116 -9.72 -14.03 -33.90
N LYS A 117 -10.93 -13.61 -34.26
CA LYS A 117 -11.31 -13.21 -35.63
C LYS A 117 -10.37 -12.16 -36.24
N SER A 118 -9.65 -11.37 -35.42
CA SER A 118 -8.71 -10.34 -35.82
C SER A 118 -7.25 -10.79 -35.98
N GLY A 119 -6.95 -12.10 -35.82
CA GLY A 119 -5.57 -12.59 -35.88
C GLY A 119 -4.66 -12.15 -34.71
N SER A 120 -5.14 -11.29 -33.82
CA SER A 120 -4.38 -10.81 -32.67
C SER A 120 -4.42 -11.81 -31.51
N TYR A 121 -3.26 -12.12 -30.95
CA TYR A 121 -3.15 -12.93 -29.74
C TYR A 121 -3.50 -12.15 -28.46
N GLU A 122 -3.62 -10.84 -28.54
CA GLU A 122 -3.97 -9.98 -27.43
C GLU A 122 -5.48 -9.80 -27.33
N THR A 123 -6.01 -10.12 -26.15
CA THR A 123 -7.38 -9.79 -25.82
C THR A 123 -7.45 -8.28 -25.59
N PRO A 124 -8.23 -7.49 -26.37
CA PRO A 124 -8.48 -6.10 -26.02
C PRO A 124 -8.91 -6.04 -24.56
N ARG A 125 -8.29 -5.19 -23.80
CA ARG A 125 -8.67 -4.96 -22.42
C ARG A 125 -9.86 -4.01 -22.43
N GLU A 126 -10.85 -4.32 -21.61
CA GLU A 126 -11.97 -3.39 -21.39
C GLU A 126 -11.44 -2.07 -20.82
N GLU A 127 -12.10 -0.98 -21.16
CA GLU A 127 -11.79 0.33 -20.58
C GLU A 127 -11.81 0.26 -19.06
N GLY A 128 -10.81 0.86 -18.41
CA GLY A 128 -10.67 0.81 -16.96
C GLY A 128 -10.17 -0.53 -16.40
N TRP A 129 -9.67 -1.44 -17.25
CA TRP A 129 -9.06 -2.68 -16.78
C TRP A 129 -7.83 -2.41 -15.91
N LEU A 130 -7.78 -3.08 -14.74
CA LEU A 130 -6.64 -3.03 -13.83
C LEU A 130 -5.96 -4.39 -13.72
N PRO A 131 -4.62 -4.45 -13.61
CA PRO A 131 -3.90 -5.66 -13.29
C PRO A 131 -4.44 -6.34 -12.02
N PRO A 132 -4.48 -7.69 -11.96
CA PRO A 132 -5.05 -8.39 -10.81
C PRO A 132 -4.43 -8.03 -9.46
N SER A 133 -3.12 -7.70 -9.43
CA SER A 133 -2.44 -7.22 -8.22
C SER A 133 -2.99 -5.87 -7.74
N ILE A 134 -3.20 -4.93 -8.65
CA ILE A 134 -3.78 -3.61 -8.36
C ILE A 134 -5.25 -3.75 -7.95
N ARG A 135 -6.02 -4.56 -8.68
CA ARG A 135 -7.43 -4.86 -8.34
C ARG A 135 -7.56 -5.44 -6.93
N SER A 136 -6.61 -6.29 -6.52
CA SER A 136 -6.58 -6.85 -5.16
C SER A 136 -6.36 -5.76 -4.10
N ILE A 137 -5.43 -4.83 -4.33
CA ILE A 137 -5.16 -3.71 -3.40
C ILE A 137 -6.39 -2.81 -3.29
N LEU A 138 -6.93 -2.38 -4.43
CA LEU A 138 -8.15 -1.57 -4.49
C LEU A 138 -9.30 -2.24 -3.72
N GLY A 139 -9.55 -3.52 -3.98
CA GLY A 139 -10.60 -4.28 -3.30
C GLY A 139 -10.41 -4.36 -1.78
N ASN A 140 -9.17 -4.49 -1.29
CA ASN A 140 -8.88 -4.51 0.14
C ASN A 140 -9.18 -3.17 0.81
N ILE A 141 -8.77 -2.05 0.18
CA ILE A 141 -9.03 -0.70 0.70
C ILE A 141 -10.54 -0.46 0.74
N LEU A 142 -11.24 -0.69 -0.37
CA LEU A 142 -12.70 -0.49 -0.46
C LEU A 142 -13.46 -1.37 0.55
N HIS A 143 -13.06 -2.63 0.71
CA HIS A 143 -13.68 -3.52 1.70
C HIS A 143 -13.52 -2.99 3.13
N SER A 144 -12.33 -2.48 3.46
CA SER A 144 -12.06 -1.91 4.77
C SER A 144 -12.88 -0.65 5.02
N VAL A 145 -12.94 0.26 4.05
CA VAL A 145 -13.75 1.48 4.14
C VAL A 145 -15.24 1.12 4.27
N LYS A 146 -15.78 0.26 3.40
CA LYS A 146 -17.17 -0.21 3.48
C LYS A 146 -17.49 -0.87 4.84
N THR A 147 -16.53 -1.57 5.43
CA THR A 147 -16.72 -2.16 6.75
C THR A 147 -16.76 -1.09 7.83
N LEU A 148 -15.88 -0.10 7.76
CA LEU A 148 -15.86 1.02 8.72
C LEU A 148 -17.12 1.88 8.62
N THR A 149 -17.55 2.25 7.43
CA THR A 149 -18.78 3.03 7.25
C THR A 149 -20.02 2.28 7.73
N ARG A 150 -20.07 0.96 7.56
CA ARG A 150 -21.17 0.13 8.11
C ARG A 150 -21.16 0.08 9.63
N LEU A 151 -19.99 0.10 10.28
CA LEU A 151 -19.86 -0.03 11.73
C LEU A 151 -19.95 1.31 12.48
N LEU A 152 -19.51 2.39 11.87
CA LEU A 152 -19.45 3.73 12.47
C LEU A 152 -20.59 4.64 12.00
N GLY A 153 -21.12 4.39 10.81
CA GLY A 153 -22.08 5.25 10.13
C GLY A 153 -21.45 6.08 9.02
N PRO A 154 -22.18 7.07 8.50
CA PRO A 154 -21.68 7.97 7.47
C PRO A 154 -20.40 8.67 7.92
N ALA A 155 -19.43 8.78 7.00
CA ALA A 155 -18.14 9.38 7.27
C ALA A 155 -17.64 10.17 6.06
N ARG A 156 -16.90 11.26 6.31
CA ARG A 156 -16.09 11.91 5.27
C ARG A 156 -14.89 11.04 4.95
N ILE A 157 -14.36 11.19 3.75
CA ILE A 157 -13.18 10.43 3.31
C ILE A 157 -12.09 11.40 2.87
N SER A 158 -10.88 11.21 3.41
CA SER A 158 -9.67 11.93 3.01
C SER A 158 -8.66 10.93 2.42
N LEU A 159 -8.09 11.27 1.27
CA LEU A 159 -7.23 10.38 0.51
C LEU A 159 -5.93 11.08 0.12
N GLU A 160 -4.80 10.45 0.39
CA GLU A 160 -3.56 10.86 -0.23
C GLU A 160 -3.58 10.46 -1.71
N LEU A 161 -3.50 11.46 -2.60
CA LEU A 161 -3.63 11.27 -4.02
C LEU A 161 -2.39 11.78 -4.75
N VAL A 162 -1.61 10.87 -5.30
CA VAL A 162 -0.38 11.16 -6.03
C VAL A 162 -0.54 10.85 -7.51
N LYS A 163 0.11 11.64 -8.35
CA LYS A 163 0.21 11.41 -9.80
C LYS A 163 1.63 11.69 -10.30
N PHE A 164 2.07 10.99 -11.33
CA PHE A 164 3.42 11.12 -11.88
C PHE A 164 3.41 11.22 -13.41
N ASP A 165 4.26 12.06 -13.94
CA ASP A 165 4.55 12.11 -15.37
C ASP A 165 5.61 11.06 -15.72
N THR A 166 5.17 9.95 -16.30
CA THR A 166 6.07 8.85 -16.62
C THR A 166 6.94 9.12 -17.84
N GLN A 167 6.49 9.97 -18.77
CA GLN A 167 7.29 10.33 -19.94
C GLN A 167 8.43 11.26 -19.56
N LEU A 168 8.15 12.31 -18.81
CA LEU A 168 9.15 13.24 -18.29
C LEU A 168 10.15 12.54 -17.36
N LEU A 169 9.70 11.55 -16.57
CA LEU A 169 10.59 10.75 -15.70
C LEU A 169 11.52 9.82 -16.49
N GLU A 170 11.11 9.34 -17.66
CA GLU A 170 11.96 8.49 -18.53
C GLU A 170 12.89 9.30 -19.41
N ASN A 171 12.41 10.40 -19.97
CA ASN A 171 13.17 11.29 -20.81
C ASN A 171 12.93 12.76 -20.45
N PRO A 172 13.80 13.37 -19.63
CA PRO A 172 13.66 14.77 -19.20
C PRO A 172 13.71 15.79 -20.35
N ASP A 173 14.34 15.42 -21.46
CA ASP A 173 14.56 16.30 -22.62
C ASP A 173 13.41 16.20 -23.65
N VAL A 174 12.32 15.55 -23.30
CA VAL A 174 11.17 15.40 -24.21
C VAL A 174 10.39 16.70 -24.31
N GLU A 175 10.33 17.29 -25.52
CA GLU A 175 9.64 18.54 -25.81
C GLU A 175 8.76 18.44 -27.07
N GLY A 176 7.80 19.38 -27.19
CA GLY A 176 6.99 19.57 -28.38
C GLY A 176 6.19 18.35 -28.82
N LEU A 177 6.33 17.95 -30.09
CA LEU A 177 5.59 16.83 -30.70
C LEU A 177 6.00 15.46 -30.15
N GLY A 178 7.21 15.32 -29.58
CA GLY A 178 7.66 14.10 -28.91
C GLY A 178 7.01 13.87 -27.56
N TYR A 179 6.40 14.91 -26.98
CA TYR A 179 5.77 14.86 -25.67
C TYR A 179 4.25 14.68 -25.81
N GLN A 180 3.80 13.45 -25.57
CA GLN A 180 2.38 13.20 -25.45
C GLN A 180 1.91 13.66 -24.07
N ARG A 181 1.22 14.80 -24.01
CA ARG A 181 0.65 15.37 -22.78
C ARG A 181 -0.29 14.38 -22.11
N GLY A 182 0.27 13.54 -21.27
CA GLY A 182 -0.50 12.64 -20.41
C GLY A 182 -1.11 13.39 -19.21
N THR A 183 -1.90 12.69 -18.41
CA THR A 183 -2.54 13.21 -17.18
C THR A 183 -1.55 13.69 -16.10
N LEU A 184 -0.25 13.68 -16.35
CA LEU A 184 0.84 13.86 -15.40
C LEU A 184 1.77 15.03 -15.72
N TYR A 185 1.37 15.86 -16.68
CA TYR A 185 2.12 17.07 -17.01
C TYR A 185 2.47 17.89 -15.77
N GLY A 186 3.74 18.23 -15.59
CA GLY A 186 4.22 19.11 -14.53
C GLY A 186 4.69 18.45 -13.23
N TYR A 187 4.81 17.11 -13.15
CA TYR A 187 5.40 16.44 -11.98
C TYR A 187 6.90 16.23 -12.16
N GLU A 188 7.69 16.90 -11.32
CA GLU A 188 9.16 16.85 -11.33
C GLU A 188 9.70 15.50 -10.80
N ILE A 189 10.91 15.14 -11.24
CA ILE A 189 11.68 13.96 -10.76
C ILE A 189 11.78 13.97 -9.23
N ARG A 190 11.99 15.14 -8.62
CA ARG A 190 12.07 15.30 -7.17
C ARG A 190 10.80 14.82 -6.47
N SER A 191 9.64 15.25 -6.94
CA SER A 191 8.35 14.85 -6.36
C SER A 191 8.13 13.34 -6.48
N TYR A 192 8.49 12.75 -7.63
CA TYR A 192 8.45 11.31 -7.83
C TYR A 192 9.35 10.54 -6.87
N LEU A 193 10.61 11.01 -6.68
CA LEU A 193 11.55 10.34 -5.78
C LEU A 193 11.14 10.48 -4.32
N MET A 194 10.60 11.64 -3.91
CA MET A 194 10.04 11.85 -2.58
C MET A 194 8.97 10.81 -2.26
N GLU A 195 8.00 10.64 -3.14
CA GLU A 195 6.93 9.66 -2.98
C GLU A 195 7.44 8.21 -3.06
N LYS A 196 8.25 7.89 -4.05
CA LYS A 196 8.80 6.55 -4.24
C LYS A 196 9.55 6.06 -3.02
N TYR A 197 10.36 6.92 -2.43
CA TYR A 197 11.20 6.62 -1.28
C TYR A 197 10.60 7.10 0.04
N GLN A 198 9.32 7.50 0.00
CA GLN A 198 8.55 7.89 1.17
C GLN A 198 9.29 8.92 2.02
N HIS A 199 9.80 9.99 1.39
CA HIS A 199 10.53 11.07 2.06
C HIS A 199 11.69 10.59 2.95
N THR A 200 12.41 9.53 2.52
CA THR A 200 13.50 8.94 3.29
C THR A 200 14.79 8.87 2.46
N CYS A 201 15.88 9.36 3.02
CA CYS A 201 17.20 9.27 2.40
C CYS A 201 17.57 7.80 2.12
N GLN A 202 17.96 7.50 0.88
CA GLN A 202 18.30 6.13 0.46
C GLN A 202 19.72 5.70 0.86
N TYR A 203 20.51 6.62 1.39
CA TYR A 203 21.86 6.36 1.83
C TYR A 203 22.00 6.14 3.35
N CYS A 204 21.15 6.76 4.17
CA CYS A 204 21.25 6.61 5.62
C CYS A 204 19.92 6.25 6.31
N ALA A 205 18.85 6.02 5.57
CA ALA A 205 17.52 5.73 6.10
C ALA A 205 17.03 6.74 7.17
N GLY A 206 17.47 8.00 7.06
CA GLY A 206 17.12 9.08 8.02
C GLY A 206 18.05 9.19 9.23
N LYS A 207 19.01 8.29 9.44
CA LYS A 207 19.87 8.26 10.63
C LYS A 207 20.85 9.46 10.75
N SER A 208 21.09 10.21 9.68
CA SER A 208 21.89 11.44 9.76
C SER A 208 21.20 12.56 10.54
N GLY A 209 19.90 12.47 10.83
CA GLY A 209 19.11 13.52 11.43
C GLY A 209 18.82 14.70 10.48
N ASP A 210 19.44 14.75 9.32
CA ASP A 210 19.25 15.81 8.33
C ASP A 210 17.96 15.58 7.55
N ARG A 211 17.09 16.58 7.59
CA ARG A 211 15.73 16.56 7.02
C ARG A 211 15.66 17.18 5.63
N ALA A 212 16.71 17.89 5.21
CA ALA A 212 16.80 18.48 3.89
C ALA A 212 17.05 17.39 2.85
N LEU A 213 15.98 16.95 2.17
CA LEU A 213 16.05 15.92 1.14
C LEU A 213 16.22 16.54 -0.24
N GLU A 214 17.17 16.02 -0.97
CA GLU A 214 17.53 16.44 -2.34
C GLU A 214 17.45 15.23 -3.27
N TRP A 215 17.07 15.46 -4.52
CA TRP A 215 17.27 14.44 -5.53
C TRP A 215 18.74 14.47 -5.99
N GLU A 216 19.33 13.33 -6.14
CA GLU A 216 20.77 13.19 -6.33
C GLU A 216 21.05 12.26 -7.51
N HIS A 217 22.11 12.58 -8.26
CA HIS A 217 22.58 11.76 -9.38
C HIS A 217 23.52 10.66 -8.89
N MET A 218 23.13 9.41 -9.08
CA MET A 218 24.00 8.28 -8.70
C MET A 218 25.31 8.28 -9.50
N LEU A 219 25.24 8.48 -10.83
CA LEU A 219 26.38 8.88 -11.63
C LEU A 219 26.34 10.41 -11.74
N PRO A 220 27.29 11.14 -11.15
CA PRO A 220 27.30 12.60 -11.14
C PRO A 220 27.26 13.22 -12.55
N LYS A 221 26.63 14.38 -12.71
CA LYS A 221 26.62 15.12 -13.98
C LYS A 221 28.00 15.44 -14.48
N SER A 222 28.93 15.80 -13.60
CA SER A 222 30.34 16.05 -13.94
C SER A 222 31.05 14.85 -14.55
N ARG A 223 30.48 13.66 -14.40
CA ARG A 223 30.99 12.39 -14.95
C ARG A 223 30.09 11.81 -16.05
N GLY A 224 29.24 12.63 -16.65
CA GLY A 224 28.34 12.24 -17.75
C GLY A 224 27.01 11.60 -17.31
N GLY A 225 26.62 11.81 -16.06
CA GLY A 225 25.33 11.35 -15.56
C GLY A 225 24.14 12.11 -16.17
N SER A 226 23.12 11.39 -16.59
CA SER A 226 21.87 11.94 -17.14
C SER A 226 20.84 12.27 -16.07
N ASP A 227 19.91 13.18 -16.39
CA ASP A 227 18.77 13.54 -15.53
C ASP A 227 17.64 12.49 -15.53
N ARG A 228 17.85 11.36 -16.18
CA ARG A 228 16.87 10.27 -16.19
C ARG A 228 16.63 9.72 -14.80
N VAL A 229 15.39 9.40 -14.50
CA VAL A 229 14.99 8.82 -13.21
C VAL A 229 15.78 7.56 -12.83
N LYS A 230 16.32 6.85 -13.83
CA LYS A 230 17.19 5.67 -13.61
C LYS A 230 18.53 6.04 -12.98
N ASN A 231 19.00 7.28 -13.18
CA ASN A 231 20.22 7.80 -12.59
C ASN A 231 19.98 8.63 -11.32
N ALA A 232 18.74 8.74 -10.89
CA ALA A 232 18.35 9.59 -9.77
C ALA A 232 18.00 8.76 -8.52
N THR A 233 18.33 9.31 -7.35
CA THR A 233 17.92 8.78 -6.04
C THR A 233 17.58 9.93 -5.10
N LEU A 234 17.06 9.61 -3.90
CA LEU A 234 16.77 10.59 -2.85
C LEU A 234 17.84 10.52 -1.77
N ALA A 235 18.49 11.62 -1.50
CA ALA A 235 19.51 11.75 -0.47
C ALA A 235 19.21 12.92 0.47
N CYS A 236 19.62 12.83 1.73
CA CYS A 236 19.70 14.04 2.56
C CYS A 236 20.94 14.84 2.17
N ARG A 237 20.92 16.15 2.46
CA ARG A 237 22.01 17.07 2.11
C ARG A 237 23.35 16.58 2.64
N THR A 238 23.40 16.11 3.89
CA THR A 238 24.61 15.55 4.51
C THR A 238 25.18 14.39 3.70
N CYS A 239 24.37 13.38 3.33
CA CYS A 239 24.82 12.24 2.55
C CYS A 239 25.17 12.62 1.10
N ASN A 240 24.44 13.58 0.52
CA ASN A 240 24.72 14.08 -0.82
C ASN A 240 26.09 14.80 -0.87
N HIS A 241 26.38 15.66 0.09
CA HIS A 241 27.67 16.36 0.20
C HIS A 241 28.83 15.40 0.45
N GLU A 242 28.69 14.43 1.37
CA GLU A 242 29.76 13.48 1.66
C GLU A 242 30.05 12.54 0.47
N LYS A 243 29.01 12.12 -0.26
CA LYS A 243 29.21 11.34 -1.47
C LYS A 243 29.91 12.16 -2.56
N GLY A 244 29.56 13.44 -2.71
CA GLY A 244 30.15 14.33 -3.70
C GLY A 244 30.13 13.76 -5.12
N ASN A 245 31.26 13.77 -5.79
CA ASN A 245 31.43 13.26 -7.18
C ASN A 245 31.70 11.75 -7.29
N LEU A 246 31.54 10.99 -6.20
CA LEU A 246 31.68 9.53 -6.23
C LEU A 246 30.39 8.87 -6.73
N THR A 247 30.55 7.72 -7.37
CA THR A 247 29.42 6.80 -7.57
C THR A 247 29.08 6.11 -6.25
N PRO A 248 27.85 5.58 -6.07
CA PRO A 248 27.52 4.80 -4.85
C PRO A 248 28.48 3.63 -4.59
N GLN A 249 29.01 2.99 -5.64
CA GLN A 249 29.99 1.91 -5.51
C GLN A 249 31.32 2.42 -4.96
N GLU A 250 31.86 3.51 -5.52
CA GLU A 250 33.11 4.11 -5.06
C GLU A 250 32.98 4.63 -3.62
N TRP A 251 31.84 5.26 -3.31
CA TRP A 251 31.57 5.72 -1.94
C TRP A 251 31.45 4.55 -0.97
N LEU A 252 30.78 3.46 -1.35
CA LEU A 252 30.74 2.23 -0.56
C LEU A 252 32.14 1.72 -0.23
N SER A 253 33.00 1.59 -1.24
CA SER A 253 34.39 1.15 -1.05
C SER A 253 35.17 2.09 -0.13
N SER A 254 34.96 3.41 -0.23
CA SER A 254 35.60 4.39 0.64
C SER A 254 35.14 4.29 2.10
N LEU A 255 33.83 3.99 2.32
CA LEU A 255 33.31 3.77 3.66
C LEU A 255 33.81 2.47 4.27
N GLU A 256 33.86 1.38 3.49
CA GLU A 256 34.39 0.08 3.94
C GLU A 256 35.87 0.11 4.27
N ALA A 257 36.65 1.01 3.66
CA ALA A 257 38.08 1.18 3.92
C ALA A 257 38.37 1.96 5.21
N LYS A 258 37.38 2.58 5.87
CA LYS A 258 37.58 3.30 7.12
C LYS A 258 37.92 2.36 8.27
N LYS A 259 39.00 2.65 9.00
CA LYS A 259 39.41 1.86 10.19
C LYS A 259 38.37 1.91 11.33
N ASN A 260 37.73 3.05 11.54
CA ASN A 260 36.71 3.25 12.57
C ASN A 260 35.39 3.65 11.92
N LEU A 261 34.42 2.76 11.94
CA LEU A 261 33.08 2.98 11.38
C LEU A 261 32.14 3.52 12.47
N SER A 262 31.57 4.71 12.23
CA SER A 262 30.46 5.22 13.04
C SER A 262 29.19 4.39 12.83
N GLU A 263 28.21 4.50 13.70
CA GLU A 263 26.90 3.87 13.50
C GLU A 263 26.24 4.36 12.20
N LEU A 264 26.41 5.63 11.88
CA LEU A 264 25.92 6.23 10.63
C LEU A 264 26.60 5.62 9.40
N ASP A 265 27.92 5.39 9.45
CA ASP A 265 28.66 4.77 8.33
C ASP A 265 28.23 3.32 8.11
N ARG A 266 27.99 2.55 9.19
CA ARG A 266 27.45 1.19 9.09
C ARG A 266 26.06 1.16 8.45
N GLU A 267 25.19 2.11 8.78
CA GLU A 267 23.87 2.20 8.14
C GLU A 267 23.98 2.61 6.67
N ARG A 268 24.88 3.52 6.34
CA ARG A 268 25.16 3.92 4.95
C ARG A 268 25.62 2.74 4.12
N ILE A 269 26.56 1.95 4.61
CA ILE A 269 27.03 0.73 3.92
C ILE A 269 25.83 -0.19 3.63
N ARG A 270 25.01 -0.51 4.62
CA ARG A 270 23.82 -1.36 4.44
C ARG A 270 22.82 -0.78 3.43
N CYS A 271 22.59 0.53 3.49
CA CYS A 271 21.65 1.20 2.58
C CYS A 271 22.18 1.24 1.14
N ILE A 272 23.47 1.53 0.94
CA ILE A 272 24.09 1.56 -0.38
C ILE A 272 24.09 0.16 -1.00
N GLN A 273 24.43 -0.88 -0.24
CA GLN A 273 24.38 -2.27 -0.72
C GLN A 273 22.98 -2.65 -1.20
N ARG A 274 21.93 -2.36 -0.41
CA ARG A 274 20.53 -2.56 -0.81
C ARG A 274 20.15 -1.77 -2.07
N LEU A 275 20.60 -0.53 -2.18
CA LEU A 275 20.35 0.32 -3.36
C LEU A 275 20.97 -0.29 -4.62
N LEU A 276 22.18 -0.81 -4.52
CA LEU A 276 22.91 -1.44 -5.62
C LEU A 276 22.29 -2.77 -6.04
N GLU A 277 21.89 -3.61 -5.09
CA GLU A 277 21.17 -4.86 -5.35
C GLU A 277 19.81 -4.60 -6.03
N GLY A 278 19.08 -3.62 -5.57
CA GLY A 278 17.81 -3.21 -6.18
C GLY A 278 17.97 -2.75 -7.63
N ARG A 279 19.12 -2.20 -7.99
CA ARG A 279 19.43 -1.77 -9.37
C ARG A 279 19.69 -2.91 -10.34
N LYS A 280 20.31 -4.00 -9.90
CA LYS A 280 20.52 -5.19 -10.76
C LYS A 280 19.20 -5.68 -11.36
N ASN A 281 18.07 -5.42 -10.70
CA ASN A 281 16.73 -5.75 -11.17
C ASN A 281 16.05 -4.68 -12.04
N GLY A 282 16.75 -3.59 -12.42
CA GLY A 282 16.25 -2.46 -13.18
C GLY A 282 15.29 -1.57 -12.35
N GLN A 283 15.55 -0.27 -12.29
CA GLN A 283 14.58 0.68 -11.72
C GLN A 283 13.38 0.76 -12.67
N SER A 284 12.29 0.13 -12.30
CA SER A 284 11.05 0.21 -13.08
C SER A 284 10.17 1.32 -12.51
N LEU A 285 9.51 2.07 -13.38
CA LEU A 285 8.46 3.03 -13.00
C LEU A 285 7.16 2.33 -12.52
N ARG A 286 7.30 1.12 -11.96
CA ARG A 286 6.18 0.31 -11.49
C ARG A 286 5.33 1.04 -10.46
N TYR A 287 5.99 1.81 -9.58
CA TYR A 287 5.28 2.59 -8.57
C TYR A 287 4.47 3.71 -9.20
N ALA A 288 5.06 4.48 -10.12
CA ALA A 288 4.36 5.53 -10.85
C ALA A 288 3.18 4.98 -11.67
N ALA A 289 3.43 3.90 -12.41
CA ALA A 289 2.39 3.22 -13.19
C ALA A 289 1.27 2.66 -12.29
N TRP A 290 1.61 2.10 -11.13
CA TRP A 290 0.65 1.64 -10.13
C TRP A 290 -0.20 2.79 -9.58
N ALA A 291 0.45 3.86 -9.10
CA ALA A 291 -0.24 5.02 -8.54
C ALA A 291 -1.20 5.64 -9.57
N ASN A 292 -0.72 5.84 -10.80
CA ASN A 292 -1.53 6.40 -11.88
C ASN A 292 -2.73 5.54 -12.26
N SER A 293 -2.53 4.21 -12.33
CA SER A 293 -3.59 3.28 -12.72
C SER A 293 -4.67 3.15 -11.63
N MET A 294 -4.28 3.23 -10.36
CA MET A 294 -5.19 2.99 -9.25
C MET A 294 -5.93 4.25 -8.78
N ARG A 295 -5.26 5.42 -8.79
CA ARG A 295 -5.73 6.62 -8.09
C ARG A 295 -7.14 7.08 -8.48
N TRP A 296 -7.43 7.18 -9.78
CA TRP A 296 -8.73 7.65 -10.24
C TRP A 296 -9.85 6.66 -9.99
N LYS A 297 -9.53 5.36 -10.10
CA LYS A 297 -10.50 4.32 -9.78
C LYS A 297 -10.80 4.32 -8.28
N LEU A 298 -9.75 4.42 -7.43
CA LEU A 298 -9.90 4.52 -5.99
C LEU A 298 -10.70 5.76 -5.59
N TYR A 299 -10.35 6.93 -6.14
CA TYR A 299 -11.05 8.19 -5.88
C TYR A 299 -12.55 8.08 -6.20
N ARG A 300 -12.90 7.59 -7.40
CA ARG A 300 -14.31 7.44 -7.82
C ARG A 300 -15.09 6.47 -6.94
N GLU A 301 -14.51 5.34 -6.61
CA GLU A 301 -15.17 4.35 -5.75
C GLU A 301 -15.34 4.86 -4.31
N LEU A 302 -14.37 5.60 -3.79
CA LEU A 302 -14.45 6.20 -2.47
C LEU A 302 -15.45 7.38 -2.42
N SER A 303 -15.56 8.17 -3.48
CA SER A 303 -16.57 9.24 -3.56
C SER A 303 -17.98 8.70 -3.39
N GLY A 304 -18.27 7.53 -3.95
CA GLY A 304 -19.56 6.86 -3.74
C GLY A 304 -19.80 6.31 -2.33
N LEU A 305 -18.76 6.29 -1.48
CA LEU A 305 -18.86 5.83 -0.08
C LEU A 305 -18.80 6.98 0.93
N SER A 306 -18.39 8.17 0.51
CA SER A 306 -18.30 9.35 1.36
C SER A 306 -19.68 9.92 1.65
N MET A 307 -19.85 10.45 2.85
CA MET A 307 -21.12 11.04 3.33
C MET A 307 -21.62 12.20 2.45
N ASP A 308 -20.69 13.01 1.95
CA ASP A 308 -20.94 14.18 1.10
C ASP A 308 -20.73 13.93 -0.40
N GLY A 309 -20.51 12.67 -0.80
CA GLY A 309 -20.24 12.29 -2.18
C GLY A 309 -18.88 12.78 -2.71
N LYS A 310 -18.03 13.34 -1.85
CA LYS A 310 -16.72 13.91 -2.21
C LYS A 310 -15.60 13.25 -1.38
N VAL A 311 -14.41 13.23 -1.95
CA VAL A 311 -13.18 12.81 -1.27
C VAL A 311 -12.26 14.02 -1.19
N THR A 312 -11.82 14.35 0.02
CA THR A 312 -10.78 15.36 0.20
C THR A 312 -9.43 14.77 -0.23
N ALA A 313 -8.77 15.37 -1.20
CA ALA A 313 -7.49 14.89 -1.72
C ALA A 313 -6.33 15.74 -1.20
N GLY A 314 -5.26 15.09 -0.77
CA GLY A 314 -4.01 15.72 -0.35
C GLY A 314 -2.79 15.12 -1.04
N THR A 315 -1.66 15.80 -0.96
CA THR A 315 -0.38 15.33 -1.51
C THR A 315 0.49 14.73 -0.42
N GLY A 316 1.34 13.75 -0.77
CA GLY A 316 2.27 13.13 0.17
C GLY A 316 3.29 14.11 0.76
N GLY A 317 3.67 15.15 0.01
CA GLY A 317 4.50 16.23 0.52
C GLY A 317 3.85 16.98 1.69
N ARG A 318 2.54 17.26 1.59
CA ARG A 318 1.77 17.88 2.66
C ARG A 318 1.61 16.96 3.87
N THR A 319 1.34 15.68 3.64
CA THR A 319 1.29 14.67 4.69
C THR A 319 2.61 14.59 5.46
N ALA A 320 3.75 14.56 4.75
CA ALA A 320 5.07 14.54 5.36
C ALA A 320 5.35 15.81 6.17
N TYR A 321 4.98 16.98 5.64
CA TYR A 321 5.10 18.25 6.36
C TYR A 321 4.27 18.26 7.64
N ASN A 322 3.00 17.90 7.58
CA ASN A 322 2.10 17.86 8.73
C ASN A 322 2.63 16.91 9.82
N ARG A 323 3.06 15.70 9.42
CA ARG A 323 3.67 14.73 10.32
C ARG A 323 4.91 15.31 11.03
N HIS A 324 5.73 16.00 10.27
CA HIS A 324 6.94 16.62 10.79
C HIS A 324 6.65 17.74 11.81
N VAL A 325 5.70 18.63 11.50
CA VAL A 325 5.27 19.71 12.40
C VAL A 325 4.76 19.15 13.73
N LEU A 326 4.07 18.01 13.68
CA LEU A 326 3.54 17.33 14.87
C LEU A 326 4.58 16.45 15.61
N GLY A 327 5.81 16.31 15.10
CA GLY A 327 6.83 15.44 15.68
C GLY A 327 6.47 13.95 15.67
N ILE A 328 5.54 13.53 14.79
CA ILE A 328 5.03 12.16 14.71
C ILE A 328 6.01 11.28 13.92
N PRO A 329 6.38 10.08 14.42
CA PRO A 329 7.23 9.14 13.69
C PRO A 329 6.57 8.66 12.40
N LYS A 330 7.39 8.19 11.46
CA LYS A 330 6.90 7.69 10.18
C LYS A 330 6.34 6.28 10.31
N ASP A 331 5.06 6.12 10.07
CA ASP A 331 4.39 4.84 9.80
C ASP A 331 3.12 5.12 8.97
N HIS A 332 2.69 4.16 8.16
CA HIS A 332 1.55 4.32 7.26
C HIS A 332 0.26 4.78 7.94
N HIS A 333 -0.04 4.30 9.14
CA HIS A 333 -1.26 4.72 9.85
C HIS A 333 -1.15 6.16 10.40
N LEU A 334 0.07 6.61 10.71
CA LEU A 334 0.35 7.97 11.18
C LEU A 334 0.41 8.94 9.99
N ASP A 335 0.96 8.51 8.85
CA ASP A 335 0.87 9.27 7.61
C ASP A 335 -0.60 9.45 7.19
N ALA A 336 -1.43 8.40 7.32
CA ALA A 336 -2.87 8.52 7.09
C ALA A 336 -3.53 9.54 8.04
N LEU A 337 -3.13 9.60 9.33
CA LEU A 337 -3.65 10.60 10.27
C LEU A 337 -3.36 12.03 9.80
N CYS A 338 -2.16 12.28 9.29
CA CYS A 338 -1.72 13.60 8.83
C CYS A 338 -2.23 13.97 7.42
N CYS A 339 -2.89 13.03 6.73
CA CYS A 339 -3.36 13.22 5.37
C CYS A 339 -4.45 14.30 5.30
N CYS A 340 -4.33 15.22 4.32
CA CYS A 340 -5.29 16.27 3.99
C CYS A 340 -5.56 17.30 5.09
N ASP A 341 -4.81 17.31 6.19
CA ASP A 341 -4.99 18.29 7.26
C ASP A 341 -4.40 19.65 6.94
N VAL A 342 -4.84 20.64 7.73
CA VAL A 342 -4.15 21.91 7.85
C VAL A 342 -2.89 21.74 8.71
N PRO A 343 -1.80 22.49 8.44
CA PRO A 343 -0.60 22.43 9.23
C PRO A 343 -0.88 22.70 10.72
N GLY A 344 -0.26 21.93 11.61
CA GLY A 344 -0.37 22.13 13.05
C GLY A 344 -1.64 21.57 13.72
N LYS A 345 -2.52 20.91 12.97
CA LYS A 345 -3.70 20.25 13.57
C LYS A 345 -3.26 19.11 14.49
N SER A 346 -3.49 19.27 15.78
CA SER A 346 -3.23 18.25 16.80
C SER A 346 -4.42 17.31 16.98
N TYR A 347 -4.16 16.12 17.52
CA TYR A 347 -5.18 15.10 17.77
C TYR A 347 -5.14 14.60 19.19
N ARG A 348 -6.30 14.50 19.83
CA ARG A 348 -6.48 13.79 21.10
C ARG A 348 -6.47 12.29 20.87
N ASP A 349 -6.01 11.55 21.86
CA ASP A 349 -5.93 10.08 21.79
C ASP A 349 -5.11 9.56 20.57
N ALA A 350 -4.07 10.32 20.15
CA ALA A 350 -3.24 9.95 19.00
C ALA A 350 -2.44 8.65 19.21
N VAL A 351 -2.15 8.31 20.47
CA VAL A 351 -1.45 7.08 20.84
C VAL A 351 -2.48 5.99 21.11
N GLN A 352 -2.71 5.12 20.13
CA GLN A 352 -3.63 3.99 20.23
C GLN A 352 -3.05 2.73 19.58
N PRO A 353 -3.51 1.53 19.98
CA PRO A 353 -3.15 0.30 19.32
C PRO A 353 -3.55 0.31 17.84
N VAL A 354 -2.65 -0.17 16.98
CA VAL A 354 -2.87 -0.29 15.54
C VAL A 354 -3.43 -1.66 15.22
N LEU A 355 -4.56 -1.72 14.54
CA LEU A 355 -5.13 -2.97 14.04
C LEU A 355 -4.43 -3.35 12.73
N SER A 356 -3.53 -4.33 12.78
CA SER A 356 -2.90 -4.89 11.59
C SER A 356 -3.81 -5.93 10.93
N ILE A 357 -4.12 -5.72 9.66
CA ILE A 357 -4.96 -6.59 8.85
C ILE A 357 -4.16 -7.09 7.67
N LYS A 358 -4.00 -8.40 7.55
CA LYS A 358 -3.33 -9.04 6.43
C LYS A 358 -4.34 -9.51 5.38
N ALA A 359 -4.17 -9.08 4.15
CA ALA A 359 -5.00 -9.54 3.05
C ALA A 359 -4.73 -11.00 2.73
N MET A 360 -5.75 -11.85 2.91
CA MET A 360 -5.69 -13.27 2.58
C MET A 360 -6.34 -13.55 1.23
N GLY A 361 -5.88 -14.59 0.53
CA GLY A 361 -6.58 -15.10 -0.63
C GLY A 361 -7.75 -15.97 -0.23
N ARG A 362 -8.68 -16.20 -1.16
CA ARG A 362 -9.63 -17.31 -1.00
C ARG A 362 -8.82 -18.60 -0.88
N GLY A 363 -9.12 -19.40 0.13
CA GLY A 363 -8.61 -20.76 0.21
C GLY A 363 -9.03 -21.49 -1.06
N SER A 364 -8.07 -21.85 -1.89
CA SER A 364 -8.29 -22.69 -3.06
C SER A 364 -7.64 -24.02 -2.79
N ARG A 365 -8.22 -25.11 -3.28
CA ARG A 365 -7.52 -26.40 -3.30
C ARG A 365 -6.24 -26.21 -4.11
N LEU A 366 -5.09 -26.25 -3.44
CA LEU A 366 -3.80 -26.28 -4.10
C LEU A 366 -3.44 -27.77 -4.28
N LEU A 367 -3.42 -28.21 -5.53
CA LEU A 367 -2.96 -29.57 -5.88
C LEU A 367 -1.45 -29.75 -5.68
N GLY A 368 -0.71 -28.67 -5.46
CA GLY A 368 0.70 -28.65 -5.19
C GLY A 368 1.33 -27.28 -5.48
N HIS A 369 2.53 -27.06 -4.99
CA HIS A 369 3.35 -25.94 -5.40
C HIS A 369 4.21 -26.31 -6.59
N VAL A 370 4.26 -25.44 -7.59
CA VAL A 370 5.04 -25.62 -8.82
C VAL A 370 6.06 -24.48 -8.91
N ASN A 371 7.28 -24.79 -9.27
CA ASN A 371 8.32 -23.80 -9.52
C ASN A 371 8.10 -23.07 -10.87
N GLN A 372 8.99 -22.17 -11.23
CA GLN A 372 8.91 -21.41 -12.49
C GLN A 372 8.98 -22.28 -13.74
N CYS A 373 9.60 -23.47 -13.64
CA CYS A 373 9.73 -24.46 -14.71
C CYS A 373 8.53 -25.43 -14.79
N GLY A 374 7.54 -25.33 -13.88
CA GLY A 374 6.37 -26.20 -13.86
C GLY A 374 6.58 -27.52 -13.11
N ILE A 375 7.70 -27.69 -12.41
CA ILE A 375 7.99 -28.87 -11.60
C ILE A 375 7.28 -28.73 -10.25
N ILE A 376 6.57 -29.79 -9.82
CA ILE A 376 5.90 -29.84 -8.53
C ILE A 376 6.97 -29.93 -7.44
N THR A 377 7.09 -28.89 -6.62
CA THR A 377 8.06 -28.81 -5.52
C THR A 377 7.45 -29.31 -4.21
N VAL A 378 6.15 -29.11 -4.01
CA VAL A 378 5.43 -29.57 -2.82
C VAL A 378 4.11 -30.17 -3.23
N LYS A 379 3.88 -31.43 -2.88
CA LYS A 379 2.57 -32.07 -3.05
C LYS A 379 1.66 -31.65 -1.90
N TYR A 380 0.47 -31.20 -2.22
CA TYR A 380 -0.53 -30.85 -1.22
C TYR A 380 -1.15 -32.11 -0.62
N ARG A 381 -1.13 -32.23 0.71
CA ARG A 381 -1.87 -33.28 1.42
C ARG A 381 -3.21 -32.71 1.88
N ASN A 382 -4.30 -33.38 1.54
CA ASN A 382 -5.62 -33.00 2.03
C ASN A 382 -5.70 -33.37 3.52
N HIS A 383 -5.75 -32.37 4.41
CA HIS A 383 -5.79 -32.58 5.85
C HIS A 383 -7.20 -32.93 6.38
N HIS A 384 -8.24 -32.64 5.60
CA HIS A 384 -9.61 -32.97 5.97
C HIS A 384 -10.03 -34.30 5.36
N LYS A 385 -10.01 -35.34 6.19
CA LYS A 385 -10.51 -36.67 5.82
C LYS A 385 -12.03 -36.79 5.97
N LEU A 386 -12.67 -35.83 6.64
CA LEU A 386 -14.11 -35.78 6.90
C LEU A 386 -14.71 -34.52 6.27
N PHE A 387 -15.78 -34.65 5.52
CA PHE A 387 -16.58 -33.56 4.98
C PHE A 387 -18.04 -33.83 5.37
N PHE A 388 -18.66 -32.97 6.15
CA PHE A 388 -20.00 -33.14 6.72
C PHE A 388 -20.20 -34.44 7.53
N GLY A 389 -19.15 -34.92 8.22
CA GLY A 389 -19.21 -36.13 9.03
C GLY A 389 -18.98 -37.43 8.27
N GLU A 390 -18.86 -37.39 6.95
CA GLU A 390 -18.55 -38.59 6.12
C GLU A 390 -17.09 -38.66 5.73
N GLN A 391 -16.53 -39.85 5.73
CA GLN A 391 -15.17 -40.13 5.36
C GLN A 391 -15.00 -40.06 3.86
N PHE A 392 -14.24 -39.10 3.34
CA PHE A 392 -14.00 -38.98 1.92
C PHE A 392 -12.97 -40.04 1.48
N SER A 393 -13.40 -41.10 0.85
CA SER A 393 -12.53 -42.03 0.13
C SER A 393 -12.10 -41.36 -1.19
N PRO A 394 -10.79 -41.20 -1.48
CA PRO A 394 -10.34 -40.60 -2.74
C PRO A 394 -10.54 -41.52 -3.97
N PHE A 395 -11.14 -42.70 -3.80
CA PHE A 395 -11.37 -43.71 -4.84
C PHE A 395 -12.75 -44.34 -4.73
N SER A 396 -13.80 -43.57 -4.68
CA SER A 396 -15.09 -44.09 -5.18
C SER A 396 -15.22 -43.58 -6.61
N SER A 397 -14.94 -44.53 -7.49
CA SER A 397 -15.12 -44.61 -8.91
C SER A 397 -16.33 -43.85 -9.47
N LEU A 398 -16.11 -43.07 -10.45
CA LEU A 398 -16.53 -43.20 -11.88
C LEU A 398 -16.11 -41.95 -12.60
#